data_15e0651216a59860e61295a3bbd5f4ea
#
_entry.id   15e0651216a59860e61295a3bbd5f4ea
#
_cell.length_a   1.000
_cell.length_b   1.000
_cell.length_c   1.000
_cell.angle_alpha   90.00
_cell.angle_beta   90.00
_cell.angle_gamma   90.00
#
_symmetry.space_group_name_H-M   'P 1'
#
loop_
_entity.id
_entity.type
_entity.pdbx_description
1 polymer ?
#
loop_
_entity_poly.entity_id
_entity_poly.type
_entity_poly.pdbx_seq_one_letter_code
_entity_poly.pdbx_strand_id
1 'polypeptide(L)'
;MDERIEKAFAVANYAATLSNQRRVISEEYKQKLVYYTNGSTFKVSPELIAFIKTVIELGHISDVPFLDANDFPVVIPNVQEFLDNIVSVYFEALNEYTVKYSEIKTKRKIADIVEL
;
A
#
# COMPACT_ATOMS: atom_id res chain seq x y z
N MET A 1 27.94 -34.01 3.31
CA MET A 1 26.74 -33.59 4.05
C MET A 1 25.55 -34.44 3.60
N ASP A 2 24.69 -34.80 4.53
CA ASP A 2 23.51 -35.62 4.22
C ASP A 2 22.57 -34.85 3.24
N GLU A 3 22.12 -35.55 2.22
CA GLU A 3 21.21 -35.03 1.20
C GLU A 3 19.90 -34.47 1.78
N ARG A 4 19.41 -35.07 2.87
CA ARG A 4 18.21 -34.61 3.57
C ARG A 4 18.41 -33.24 4.22
N ILE A 5 19.60 -33.01 4.76
CA ILE A 5 19.96 -31.75 5.40
C ILE A 5 20.05 -30.65 4.34
N GLU A 6 20.65 -30.93 3.19
CA GLU A 6 20.76 -29.99 2.06
C GLU A 6 19.39 -29.58 1.56
N LYS A 7 18.46 -30.52 1.39
CA LYS A 7 17.08 -30.23 0.99
C LYS A 7 16.36 -29.40 2.04
N ALA A 8 16.54 -29.71 3.31
CA ALA A 8 15.92 -28.93 4.40
C ALA A 8 16.42 -27.47 4.40
N PHE A 9 17.71 -27.24 4.19
CA PHE A 9 18.27 -25.91 4.09
C PHE A 9 17.74 -25.15 2.85
N ALA A 10 17.64 -25.84 1.72
CA ALA A 10 17.10 -25.24 0.49
C ALA A 10 15.65 -24.79 0.69
N VAL A 11 14.82 -25.61 1.31
CA VAL A 11 13.41 -25.27 1.60
C VAL A 11 13.33 -24.10 2.59
N ALA A 12 14.15 -24.12 3.65
CA ALA A 12 14.17 -23.04 4.63
C ALA A 12 14.60 -21.70 3.99
N ASN A 13 15.64 -21.71 3.16
CA ASN A 13 16.10 -20.52 2.44
C ASN A 13 15.04 -20.00 1.49
N TYR A 14 14.32 -20.86 0.78
CA TYR A 14 13.27 -20.49 -0.14
C TYR A 14 12.11 -19.82 0.62
N ALA A 15 11.68 -20.40 1.73
CA ALA A 15 10.62 -19.84 2.58
C ALA A 15 11.01 -18.47 3.15
N ALA A 16 12.25 -18.31 3.59
CA ALA A 16 12.77 -17.05 4.10
C ALA A 16 12.80 -15.98 2.98
N THR A 17 13.18 -16.35 1.76
CA THR A 17 13.20 -15.45 0.61
C THR A 17 11.80 -14.97 0.26
N LEU A 18 10.80 -15.86 0.25
CA LEU A 18 9.41 -15.50 -0.01
C LEU A 18 8.85 -14.58 1.07
N SER A 19 9.13 -14.87 2.33
CA SER A 19 8.73 -14.03 3.46
C SER A 19 9.34 -12.63 3.34
N ASN A 20 10.61 -12.55 2.96
CA ASN A 20 11.31 -11.30 2.73
C ASN A 20 10.70 -10.49 1.58
N GLN A 21 10.39 -11.16 0.47
CA GLN A 21 9.75 -10.52 -0.68
C GLN A 21 8.38 -9.95 -0.32
N ARG A 22 7.57 -10.70 0.44
CA ARG A 22 6.28 -10.22 0.94
C ARG A 22 6.41 -8.98 1.81
N ARG A 23 7.40 -8.98 2.69
CA ARG A 23 7.68 -7.84 3.56
C ARG A 23 8.07 -6.62 2.75
N VAL A 24 8.95 -6.77 1.78
CA VAL A 24 9.43 -5.68 0.92
C VAL A 24 8.28 -5.05 0.13
N ILE A 25 7.43 -5.86 -0.53
CA ILE A 25 6.31 -5.31 -1.31
C ILE A 25 5.26 -4.65 -0.41
N SER A 26 5.06 -5.18 0.80
CA SER A 26 4.16 -4.55 1.78
C SER A 26 4.69 -3.18 2.23
N GLU A 27 5.99 -3.06 2.47
CA GLU A 27 6.62 -1.81 2.83
C GLU A 27 6.57 -0.79 1.68
N GLU A 28 6.83 -1.23 0.45
CA GLU A 28 6.69 -0.38 -0.75
C GLU A 28 5.27 0.16 -0.90
N TYR A 29 4.26 -0.69 -0.70
CA TYR A 29 2.87 -0.29 -0.72
C TYR A 29 2.59 0.82 0.30
N LYS A 30 3.04 0.64 1.53
CA LYS A 30 2.84 1.63 2.59
C LYS A 30 3.53 2.95 2.29
N GLN A 31 4.72 2.91 1.70
CA GLN A 31 5.48 4.11 1.30
C GLN A 31 4.82 4.88 0.18
N LYS A 32 4.05 4.23 -0.68
CA LYS A 32 3.32 4.87 -1.79
C LYS A 32 2.01 5.53 -1.37
N LEU A 33 1.54 5.25 -0.16
CA LEU A 33 0.30 5.83 0.38
C LEU A 33 0.54 7.23 0.94
N VAL A 34 1.06 8.11 0.09
CA VAL A 34 1.38 9.49 0.43
C VAL A 34 0.95 10.40 -0.71
N TYR A 35 0.32 11.52 -0.37
CA TYR A 35 -0.08 12.54 -1.33
C TYR A 35 0.47 13.89 -0.90
N TYR A 36 1.15 14.57 -1.82
CA TYR A 36 1.78 15.87 -1.59
C TYR A 36 0.94 16.96 -2.24
N THR A 37 0.52 17.94 -1.48
CA THR A 37 -0.20 19.10 -2.00
C THR A 37 0.01 20.31 -1.09
N ASN A 38 0.08 21.50 -1.68
CA ASN A 38 0.25 22.78 -0.97
C ASN A 38 1.43 22.75 0.03
N GLY A 39 2.53 22.08 -0.34
CA GLY A 39 3.70 21.99 0.52
C GLY A 39 3.54 21.04 1.72
N SER A 40 2.46 20.29 1.77
CA SER A 40 2.14 19.37 2.88
C SER A 40 2.03 17.94 2.39
N THR A 41 2.17 17.01 3.33
CA THR A 41 2.10 15.56 3.08
C THR A 41 0.87 15.00 3.77
N PHE A 42 0.06 14.26 3.01
CA PHE A 42 -1.09 13.55 3.56
C PHE A 42 -0.85 12.04 3.49
N LYS A 43 -1.18 11.36 4.58
CA LYS A 43 -1.12 9.91 4.65
C LYS A 43 -2.41 9.34 4.05
N VAL A 44 -2.29 8.65 2.93
CA VAL A 44 -3.45 8.08 2.24
C VAL A 44 -3.91 6.81 2.94
N SER A 45 -5.19 6.74 3.28
CA SER A 45 -5.78 5.61 3.97
C SER A 45 -7.28 5.52 3.65
N PRO A 46 -7.90 4.34 3.84
CA PRO A 46 -9.36 4.23 3.71
C PRO A 46 -10.11 5.16 4.68
N GLU A 47 -9.55 5.39 5.86
CA GLU A 47 -10.13 6.29 6.86
C GLU A 47 -10.14 7.73 6.37
N LEU A 48 -9.06 8.18 5.74
CA LEU A 48 -9.00 9.52 5.15
C LEU A 48 -10.01 9.66 4.02
N ILE A 49 -10.11 8.67 3.14
CA ILE A 49 -11.07 8.65 2.03
C ILE A 49 -12.51 8.77 2.57
N ALA A 50 -12.86 7.96 3.57
CA ALA A 50 -14.17 7.99 4.18
C ALA A 50 -14.48 9.33 4.84
N PHE A 51 -13.49 9.92 5.51
CA PHE A 51 -13.63 11.22 6.15
C PHE A 51 -13.88 12.33 5.12
N ILE A 52 -13.11 12.36 4.02
CA ILE A 52 -13.28 13.36 2.95
C ILE A 52 -14.68 13.23 2.33
N LYS A 53 -15.14 11.99 2.08
CA LYS A 53 -16.49 11.74 1.55
C LYS A 53 -17.56 12.28 2.49
N THR A 54 -17.40 12.04 3.78
CA THR A 54 -18.34 12.55 4.79
C THR A 54 -18.36 14.08 4.81
N VAL A 55 -17.22 14.73 4.72
CA VAL A 55 -17.10 16.18 4.66
C VAL A 55 -17.87 16.74 3.45
N ILE A 56 -17.73 16.10 2.28
CA ILE A 56 -18.46 16.47 1.07
C ILE A 56 -19.97 16.29 1.26
N GLU A 57 -20.39 15.16 1.82
CA GLU A 57 -21.81 14.86 2.08
C GLU A 57 -22.44 15.89 3.02
N LEU A 58 -21.65 16.44 3.96
CA LEU A 58 -22.10 17.51 4.86
C LEU A 58 -22.13 18.89 4.21
N GLY A 59 -21.74 18.98 2.93
CA GLY A 59 -21.80 20.23 2.17
C GLY A 59 -20.53 21.07 2.19
N HIS A 60 -19.45 20.59 2.80
CA HIS A 60 -18.16 21.29 2.84
C HIS A 60 -17.33 20.92 1.61
N ILE A 61 -17.45 21.72 0.55
CA ILE A 61 -16.86 21.40 -0.75
C ILE A 61 -15.70 22.32 -1.16
N SER A 62 -15.48 23.42 -0.48
CA SER A 62 -14.42 24.39 -0.80
C SER A 62 -13.81 25.00 0.46
N ASP A 63 -12.50 25.25 0.38
CA ASP A 63 -11.74 25.93 1.44
C ASP A 63 -11.90 25.27 2.80
N VAL A 64 -11.75 23.94 2.85
CA VAL A 64 -11.92 23.15 4.08
C VAL A 64 -10.54 22.80 4.63
N PRO A 65 -10.30 23.04 5.93
CA PRO A 65 -9.05 22.61 6.56
C PRO A 65 -9.06 21.10 6.84
N PHE A 66 -7.96 20.45 6.46
CA PHE A 66 -7.67 19.06 6.80
C PHE A 66 -6.34 18.99 7.52
N LEU A 67 -6.19 18.06 8.44
CA LEU A 67 -4.91 17.85 9.12
C LEU A 67 -4.00 16.99 8.23
N ASP A 68 -2.77 17.44 8.05
CA ASP A 68 -1.77 16.67 7.29
C ASP A 68 -1.15 15.54 8.13
N ALA A 69 -0.12 14.86 7.59
CA ALA A 69 0.55 13.76 8.28
C ALA A 69 1.20 14.16 9.60
N ASN A 70 1.47 15.44 9.80
CA ASN A 70 2.08 16.00 11.01
C ASN A 70 1.05 16.73 11.91
N ASP A 71 -0.25 16.54 11.65
CA ASP A 71 -1.36 17.18 12.36
C ASP A 71 -1.39 18.70 12.22
N PHE A 72 -0.82 19.25 11.14
CA PHE A 72 -0.93 20.66 10.82
C PHE A 72 -2.12 20.91 9.89
N PRO A 73 -2.89 21.99 10.12
CA PRO A 73 -4.04 22.29 9.28
C PRO A 73 -3.62 22.80 7.91
N VAL A 74 -4.23 22.26 6.87
CA VAL A 74 -4.01 22.66 5.46
C VAL A 74 -5.37 22.94 4.85
N VAL A 75 -5.57 24.14 4.31
CA VAL A 75 -6.83 24.50 3.66
C VAL A 75 -6.83 23.93 2.24
N ILE A 76 -7.81 23.10 1.95
CA ILE A 76 -7.99 22.47 0.63
C ILE A 76 -9.06 23.25 -0.14
N PRO A 77 -8.69 23.91 -1.25
CA PRO A 77 -9.65 24.75 -1.96
C PRO A 77 -10.75 23.97 -2.67
N ASN A 78 -10.45 22.81 -3.24
CA ASN A 78 -11.42 21.95 -3.92
C ASN A 78 -11.40 20.54 -3.30
N VAL A 79 -12.40 20.28 -2.49
CA VAL A 79 -12.45 19.02 -1.72
C VAL A 79 -12.72 17.81 -2.60
N GLN A 80 -13.54 17.96 -3.66
CA GLN A 80 -13.80 16.87 -4.60
C GLN A 80 -12.53 16.46 -5.37
N GLU A 81 -11.78 17.42 -5.85
CA GLU A 81 -10.49 17.17 -6.51
C GLU A 81 -9.52 16.50 -5.57
N PHE A 82 -9.47 16.93 -4.31
CA PHE A 82 -8.65 16.32 -3.27
C PHE A 82 -9.04 14.86 -3.07
N LEU A 83 -10.34 14.56 -2.95
CA LEU A 83 -10.84 13.19 -2.85
C LEU A 83 -10.40 12.35 -4.05
N ASP A 84 -10.60 12.85 -5.25
CA ASP A 84 -10.26 12.13 -6.48
C ASP A 84 -8.78 11.78 -6.53
N ASN A 85 -7.91 12.71 -6.14
CA ASN A 85 -6.47 12.50 -6.11
C ASN A 85 -6.06 11.49 -5.03
N ILE A 86 -6.65 11.57 -3.85
CA ILE A 86 -6.38 10.63 -2.74
C ILE A 86 -6.82 9.22 -3.13
N VAL A 87 -8.00 9.07 -3.72
CA VAL A 87 -8.52 7.77 -4.19
C VAL A 87 -7.61 7.20 -5.28
N SER A 88 -7.15 8.03 -6.20
CA SER A 88 -6.25 7.63 -7.28
C SER A 88 -4.92 7.08 -6.72
N VAL A 89 -4.32 7.77 -5.76
CA VAL A 89 -3.09 7.31 -5.09
C VAL A 89 -3.32 5.96 -4.40
N TYR A 90 -4.44 5.82 -3.70
CA TYR A 90 -4.77 4.59 -2.98
C TYR A 90 -4.88 3.39 -3.92
N PHE A 91 -5.68 3.51 -4.97
CA PHE A 91 -5.91 2.38 -5.88
C PHE A 91 -4.71 2.08 -6.77
N GLU A 92 -3.93 3.07 -7.17
CA GLU A 92 -2.68 2.85 -7.90
C GLU A 92 -1.70 2.03 -7.04
N ALA A 93 -1.52 2.40 -5.79
CA ALA A 93 -0.65 1.67 -4.86
C ALA A 93 -1.18 0.26 -4.59
N LEU A 94 -2.49 0.12 -4.37
CA LEU A 94 -3.12 -1.18 -4.09
C LEU A 94 -3.06 -2.12 -5.30
N ASN A 95 -3.28 -1.61 -6.50
CA ASN A 95 -3.22 -2.41 -7.72
C ASN A 95 -1.80 -2.92 -7.97
N GLU A 96 -0.80 -2.10 -7.77
CA GLU A 96 0.60 -2.50 -7.89
C GLU A 96 0.97 -3.56 -6.85
N TYR A 97 0.55 -3.35 -5.61
CA TYR A 97 0.74 -4.33 -4.54
C TYR A 97 0.10 -5.67 -4.90
N THR A 98 -1.13 -5.63 -5.41
CA THR A 98 -1.88 -6.82 -5.80
C THR A 98 -1.16 -7.62 -6.89
N VAL A 99 -0.64 -6.94 -7.91
CA VAL A 99 0.11 -7.58 -8.99
C VAL A 99 1.37 -8.25 -8.46
N LYS A 100 2.15 -7.54 -7.66
CA LYS A 100 3.39 -8.07 -7.06
C LYS A 100 3.12 -9.25 -6.12
N TYR A 101 2.06 -9.14 -5.32
CA TYR A 101 1.65 -10.24 -4.42
C TYR A 101 1.25 -11.48 -5.20
N SER A 102 0.51 -11.31 -6.30
CA SER A 102 0.10 -12.42 -7.17
C SER A 102 1.30 -13.11 -7.81
N GLU A 103 2.32 -12.36 -8.21
CA GLU A 103 3.56 -12.91 -8.76
C GLU A 103 4.28 -13.78 -7.74
N ILE A 104 4.40 -13.34 -6.50
CA ILE A 104 5.01 -14.12 -5.41
C ILE A 104 4.21 -15.39 -5.14
N LYS A 105 2.89 -15.28 -5.09
CA LYS A 105 1.99 -16.41 -4.86
C LYS A 105 2.12 -17.46 -5.98
N THR A 106 2.23 -17.03 -7.23
CA THR A 106 2.42 -17.91 -8.38
C THR A 106 3.76 -18.65 -8.31
N LYS A 107 4.84 -17.94 -8.00
CA LYS A 107 6.16 -18.52 -7.81
C LYS A 107 6.17 -19.58 -6.71
N ARG A 108 5.51 -19.29 -5.60
CA ARG A 108 5.37 -20.25 -4.48
C ARG A 108 4.66 -21.51 -4.93
N LYS A 109 3.58 -21.38 -5.68
CA LYS A 109 2.80 -22.52 -6.20
C LYS A 109 3.63 -23.38 -7.14
N ILE A 110 4.39 -22.77 -8.04
CA ILE A 110 5.28 -23.48 -8.97
C ILE A 110 6.37 -24.23 -8.20
N ALA A 111 6.99 -23.60 -7.21
CA ALA A 111 8.02 -24.21 -6.39
C ALA A 111 7.47 -25.39 -5.58
N ASP A 112 6.29 -25.30 -5.03
CA ASP A 112 5.62 -26.39 -4.31
C ASP A 112 5.40 -27.60 -5.23
N ILE A 113 5.07 -27.36 -6.52
CA ILE A 113 4.89 -28.42 -7.51
C ILE A 113 6.22 -29.07 -7.87
N VAL A 114 7.27 -28.28 -8.07
CA VAL A 114 8.60 -28.76 -8.46
C VAL A 114 9.29 -29.51 -7.34
N GLU A 115 9.11 -29.08 -6.09
CA GLU A 115 9.72 -29.72 -4.91
C GLU A 115 9.06 -31.05 -4.53
N LEU A 116 7.88 -31.29 -4.98
CA LEU A 116 7.16 -32.54 -4.77
C LEU A 116 7.55 -33.60 -5.79
#